data_eaf75d685e6615fd36d521be6258ae69
#
_entry.id   eaf75d685e6615fd36d521be6258ae69
#
_cell.length_a   1.000
_cell.length_b   1.000
_cell.length_c   1.000
_cell.angle_alpha   90.00
_cell.angle_beta   90.00
_cell.angle_gamma   90.00
#
_symmetry.space_group_name_H-M   'P 1'
#
loop_
_entity.id
_entity.type
_entity.pdbx_description
1 polymer ?
#
loop_
_entity_poly.entity_id
_entity_poly.type
_entity_poly.pdbx_seq_one_letter_code
_entity_poly.pdbx_strand_id
1 'polypeptide(L)'
;MRGSEFAELKAFSAIVEEGSFVGAAARLRVSPPALSQTIRQLEARIGVRLLNRTTRSVSPTAAGETLFARLAAVFGELDGAIAEVQAGRDQPAGALRVNVSRVAAMRFVAPILADFQHSYPDIALTVIVEDALTDIVEGRFDAGIRLGERLEKDMVAVKLSDELQMAAVAAPAYLEGRSIPRHPQDLHQHRCINFQWPGGGDIYRWEFTRGKRSLEIAVNGNLIINDTELMIGAALDGAGIAYMIDYQVQPLIEAGRLVRFLEPWSPRFPGFYLYHPSRRHVPPALRAFIDFVQKGSRQ
;
A
#
# COMPACT_ATOMS: atom_id res chain seq x y z
N MET A 1 -21.37 13.83 26.67
CA MET A 1 -20.89 12.45 26.80
C MET A 1 -20.21 12.34 28.15
N ARG A 2 -20.61 11.37 28.99
CA ARG A 2 -20.00 11.15 30.31
C ARG A 2 -18.65 10.43 30.09
N GLY A 3 -17.68 10.60 31.00
CA GLY A 3 -16.36 9.98 30.85
C GLY A 3 -16.41 8.43 30.74
N SER A 4 -17.41 7.80 31.39
CA SER A 4 -17.68 6.37 31.27
C SER A 4 -18.12 5.95 29.85
N GLU A 5 -18.90 6.77 29.15
CA GLU A 5 -19.40 6.49 27.79
C GLU A 5 -18.25 6.51 26.77
N PHE A 6 -17.29 7.41 26.93
CA PHE A 6 -16.09 7.46 26.09
C PHE A 6 -15.21 6.23 26.31
N ALA A 7 -15.05 5.80 27.59
CA ALA A 7 -14.29 4.61 27.91
C ALA A 7 -14.93 3.34 27.32
N GLU A 8 -16.26 3.23 27.32
CA GLU A 8 -17.01 2.13 26.70
C GLU A 8 -16.77 2.07 25.21
N LEU A 9 -16.80 3.21 24.50
CA LEU A 9 -16.56 3.25 23.07
C LEU A 9 -15.09 2.93 22.71
N LYS A 10 -14.13 3.41 23.51
CA LYS A 10 -12.72 3.03 23.39
C LYS A 10 -12.50 1.53 23.63
N ALA A 11 -13.17 0.96 24.62
CA ALA A 11 -13.13 -0.46 24.91
C ALA A 11 -13.67 -1.30 23.73
N PHE A 12 -14.77 -0.89 23.15
CA PHE A 12 -15.34 -1.53 21.95
C PHE A 12 -14.36 -1.48 20.76
N SER A 13 -13.82 -0.30 20.44
CA SER A 13 -12.85 -0.15 19.35
C SER A 13 -11.62 -1.04 19.57
N ALA A 14 -11.06 -1.07 20.77
CA ALA A 14 -9.91 -1.89 21.08
C ALA A 14 -10.18 -3.40 20.87
N ILE A 15 -11.38 -3.90 21.21
CA ILE A 15 -11.74 -5.30 20.99
C ILE A 15 -11.87 -5.64 19.52
N VAL A 16 -12.49 -4.75 18.73
CA VAL A 16 -12.59 -4.95 17.28
C VAL A 16 -11.21 -4.93 16.64
N GLU A 17 -10.32 -4.06 17.12
CA GLU A 17 -8.94 -3.94 16.65
C GLU A 17 -8.07 -5.16 16.95
N GLU A 18 -8.15 -5.68 18.15
CA GLU A 18 -7.35 -6.83 18.58
C GLU A 18 -7.96 -8.18 18.16
N GLY A 19 -9.22 -8.21 17.73
CA GLY A 19 -9.95 -9.44 17.47
C GLY A 19 -10.05 -10.37 18.71
N SER A 20 -9.75 -9.83 19.91
CA SER A 20 -9.61 -10.60 21.14
C SER A 20 -9.86 -9.75 22.39
N PHE A 21 -10.69 -10.27 23.31
CA PHE A 21 -10.88 -9.64 24.63
C PHE A 21 -9.60 -9.63 25.46
N VAL A 22 -8.74 -10.63 25.33
CA VAL A 22 -7.49 -10.73 26.07
C VAL A 22 -6.48 -9.71 25.56
N GLY A 23 -6.31 -9.60 24.26
CA GLY A 23 -5.45 -8.59 23.63
C GLY A 23 -5.88 -7.16 23.96
N ALA A 24 -7.18 -6.89 23.79
CA ALA A 24 -7.74 -5.57 24.11
C ALA A 24 -7.62 -5.21 25.62
N ALA A 25 -7.81 -6.17 26.50
CA ALA A 25 -7.67 -5.97 27.94
C ALA A 25 -6.21 -5.65 28.32
N ALA A 26 -5.24 -6.35 27.74
CA ALA A 26 -3.82 -6.07 27.91
C ALA A 26 -3.46 -4.67 27.44
N ARG A 27 -3.92 -4.28 26.23
CA ARG A 27 -3.70 -2.96 25.65
C ARG A 27 -4.28 -1.82 26.48
N LEU A 28 -5.50 -2.03 27.04
CA LEU A 28 -6.20 -1.04 27.86
C LEU A 28 -5.79 -1.10 29.36
N ARG A 29 -4.93 -2.04 29.74
CA ARG A 29 -4.48 -2.25 31.13
C ARG A 29 -5.64 -2.50 32.10
N VAL A 30 -6.63 -3.30 31.67
CA VAL A 30 -7.78 -3.72 32.45
C VAL A 30 -7.89 -5.25 32.47
N SER A 31 -8.72 -5.81 33.36
CA SER A 31 -8.96 -7.26 33.34
C SER A 31 -9.97 -7.65 32.26
N PRO A 32 -9.84 -8.83 31.61
CA PRO A 32 -10.80 -9.30 30.63
C PRO A 32 -12.27 -9.35 31.11
N PRO A 33 -12.54 -9.75 32.40
CA PRO A 33 -13.90 -9.68 32.94
C PRO A 33 -14.45 -8.25 33.02
N ALA A 34 -13.62 -7.27 33.45
CA ALA A 34 -14.04 -5.88 33.50
C ALA A 34 -14.35 -5.34 32.10
N LEU A 35 -13.49 -5.64 31.11
CA LEU A 35 -13.71 -5.27 29.74
C LEU A 35 -15.01 -5.87 29.17
N SER A 36 -15.27 -7.15 29.47
CA SER A 36 -16.53 -7.81 29.07
C SER A 36 -17.76 -7.16 29.69
N GLN A 37 -17.65 -6.66 30.93
CA GLN A 37 -18.72 -5.94 31.59
C GLN A 37 -18.97 -4.57 30.96
N THR A 38 -17.90 -3.84 30.63
CA THR A 38 -17.96 -2.56 29.91
C THR A 38 -18.71 -2.68 28.60
N ILE A 39 -18.44 -3.73 27.82
CA ILE A 39 -19.12 -3.95 26.55
C ILE A 39 -20.59 -4.31 26.75
N ARG A 40 -20.92 -5.12 27.75
CA ARG A 40 -22.33 -5.42 28.07
C ARG A 40 -23.11 -4.16 28.44
N GLN A 41 -22.49 -3.23 29.18
CA GLN A 41 -23.09 -1.95 29.52
C GLN A 41 -23.33 -1.08 28.27
N LEU A 42 -22.34 -1.03 27.37
CA LEU A 42 -22.47 -0.32 26.09
C LEU A 42 -23.60 -0.89 25.24
N GLU A 43 -23.64 -2.21 25.02
CA GLU A 43 -24.68 -2.90 24.26
C GLU A 43 -26.06 -2.69 24.87
N ALA A 44 -26.19 -2.79 26.19
CA ALA A 44 -27.43 -2.55 26.92
C ALA A 44 -27.90 -1.09 26.79
N ARG A 45 -26.99 -0.12 26.84
CA ARG A 45 -27.32 1.30 26.69
C ARG A 45 -27.75 1.66 25.29
N ILE A 46 -27.08 1.08 24.26
CA ILE A 46 -27.41 1.32 22.84
C ILE A 46 -28.64 0.50 22.41
N GLY A 47 -28.94 -0.59 23.11
CA GLY A 47 -30.04 -1.49 22.82
C GLY A 47 -29.78 -2.47 21.65
N VAL A 48 -28.51 -2.56 21.20
CA VAL A 48 -28.13 -3.41 20.05
C VAL A 48 -26.85 -4.17 20.39
N ARG A 49 -26.75 -5.43 19.97
CA ARG A 49 -25.50 -6.18 20.03
C ARG A 49 -24.50 -5.65 19.01
N LEU A 50 -23.29 -5.38 19.48
CA LEU A 50 -22.19 -4.86 18.68
C LEU A 50 -21.14 -5.91 18.34
N LEU A 51 -21.05 -6.99 19.16
CA LEU A 51 -20.05 -8.06 19.00
C LEU A 51 -20.71 -9.45 18.93
N ASN A 52 -20.28 -10.23 17.96
CA ASN A 52 -20.47 -11.67 17.92
C ASN A 52 -19.35 -12.33 18.76
N ARG A 53 -19.72 -13.16 19.71
CA ARG A 53 -18.77 -13.79 20.64
C ARG A 53 -18.88 -15.30 20.52
N THR A 54 -17.76 -15.95 20.27
CA THR A 54 -17.60 -17.40 20.43
C THR A 54 -16.56 -17.67 21.49
N THR A 55 -16.37 -18.91 21.88
CA THR A 55 -15.29 -19.28 22.79
C THR A 55 -13.89 -19.13 22.21
N ARG A 56 -13.77 -18.94 20.89
CA ARG A 56 -12.48 -18.89 20.18
C ARG A 56 -12.21 -17.57 19.44
N SER A 57 -13.25 -16.78 19.18
CA SER A 57 -13.14 -15.54 18.38
C SER A 57 -14.17 -14.49 18.77
N VAL A 58 -13.86 -13.24 18.50
CA VAL A 58 -14.80 -12.12 18.57
C VAL A 58 -14.74 -11.35 17.26
N SER A 59 -15.90 -11.00 16.73
CA SER A 59 -16.03 -10.17 15.52
C SER A 59 -17.17 -9.18 15.71
N PRO A 60 -17.16 -8.01 15.03
CA PRO A 60 -18.29 -7.08 15.06
C PRO A 60 -19.52 -7.67 14.40
N THR A 61 -20.71 -7.22 14.81
CA THR A 61 -21.95 -7.36 14.07
C THR A 61 -22.03 -6.27 13.00
N ALA A 62 -23.00 -6.31 12.07
CA ALA A 62 -23.23 -5.23 11.10
C ALA A 62 -23.41 -3.85 11.78
N ALA A 63 -24.11 -3.80 12.92
CA ALA A 63 -24.21 -2.60 13.75
C ALA A 63 -22.88 -2.21 14.38
N GLY A 64 -22.09 -3.22 14.80
CA GLY A 64 -20.74 -3.03 15.31
C GLY A 64 -19.78 -2.47 14.26
N GLU A 65 -19.79 -2.98 13.04
CA GLU A 65 -18.99 -2.47 11.93
C GLU A 65 -19.32 -1.00 11.63
N THR A 66 -20.62 -0.67 11.53
CA THR A 66 -21.06 0.71 11.31
C THR A 66 -20.58 1.65 12.42
N LEU A 67 -20.74 1.25 13.69
CA LEU A 67 -20.28 2.05 14.82
C LEU A 67 -18.76 2.19 14.83
N PHE A 68 -18.07 1.08 14.58
CA PHE A 68 -16.60 1.04 14.59
C PHE A 68 -15.99 1.98 13.52
N ALA A 69 -16.50 1.95 12.28
CA ALA A 69 -16.06 2.83 11.21
C ALA A 69 -16.23 4.32 11.57
N ARG A 70 -17.34 4.67 12.23
CA ARG A 70 -17.57 6.05 12.71
C ARG A 70 -16.65 6.43 13.86
N LEU A 71 -16.42 5.52 14.81
CA LEU A 71 -15.52 5.77 15.94
C LEU A 71 -14.07 5.93 15.52
N ALA A 72 -13.59 5.14 14.57
CA ALA A 72 -12.24 5.28 14.03
C ALA A 72 -11.97 6.68 13.48
N ALA A 73 -12.93 7.27 12.76
CA ALA A 73 -12.84 8.64 12.27
C ALA A 73 -12.79 9.67 13.42
N VAL A 74 -13.68 9.54 14.41
CA VAL A 74 -13.79 10.46 15.55
C VAL A 74 -12.56 10.40 16.45
N PHE A 75 -12.06 9.19 16.76
CA PHE A 75 -10.84 9.03 17.56
C PHE A 75 -9.61 9.56 16.83
N GLY A 76 -9.54 9.35 15.52
CA GLY A 76 -8.47 9.95 14.71
C GLY A 76 -8.49 11.48 14.71
N GLU A 77 -9.68 12.11 14.68
CA GLU A 77 -9.82 13.56 14.81
C GLU A 77 -9.41 14.07 16.20
N LEU A 78 -9.79 13.33 17.24
CA LEU A 78 -9.42 13.69 18.63
C LEU A 78 -7.91 13.57 18.85
N ASP A 79 -7.31 12.47 18.40
CA ASP A 79 -5.86 12.25 18.49
C ASP A 79 -5.12 13.31 17.68
N GLY A 80 -5.64 13.71 16.51
CA GLY A 80 -5.14 14.82 15.71
C GLY A 80 -5.19 16.17 16.45
N ALA A 81 -6.31 16.47 17.08
CA ALA A 81 -6.47 17.72 17.85
C ALA A 81 -5.54 17.77 19.08
N ILE A 82 -5.36 16.64 19.76
CA ILE A 82 -4.40 16.54 20.87
C ILE A 82 -2.97 16.72 20.36
N ALA A 83 -2.64 16.11 19.23
CA ALA A 83 -1.34 16.26 18.59
C ALA A 83 -1.08 17.71 18.14
N GLU A 84 -2.10 18.44 17.66
CA GLU A 84 -1.98 19.87 17.34
C GLU A 84 -1.65 20.72 18.59
N VAL A 85 -2.29 20.46 19.70
CA VAL A 85 -1.99 21.15 20.99
C VAL A 85 -0.59 20.75 21.48
N GLN A 86 -0.17 19.52 21.22
CA GLN A 86 1.17 19.03 21.55
C GLN A 86 2.24 19.47 20.54
N ALA A 87 1.86 19.87 19.32
CA ALA A 87 2.77 20.43 18.31
C ALA A 87 3.40 21.78 18.69
N GLY A 88 3.01 22.37 19.83
CA GLY A 88 3.82 23.36 20.56
C GLY A 88 5.12 22.76 21.16
N ARG A 89 5.36 21.44 21.05
CA ARG A 89 6.64 20.77 21.29
C ARG A 89 7.37 20.62 19.95
N ASP A 90 8.63 20.94 19.96
CA ASP A 90 9.50 21.12 18.78
C ASP A 90 9.66 19.90 17.84
N GLN A 91 9.03 18.73 18.11
CA GLN A 91 9.16 17.55 17.25
C GLN A 91 7.84 16.74 17.08
N PRO A 92 7.50 16.32 15.84
CA PRO A 92 6.39 15.42 15.57
C PRO A 92 6.55 14.07 16.28
N ALA A 93 5.47 13.56 16.87
CA ALA A 93 5.45 12.29 17.59
C ALA A 93 4.15 11.51 17.33
N GLY A 94 4.13 10.21 17.67
CA GLY A 94 2.94 9.36 17.61
C GLY A 94 3.08 8.17 16.67
N ALA A 95 2.01 7.37 16.52
CA ALA A 95 1.99 6.22 15.62
C ALA A 95 1.62 6.67 14.20
N LEU A 96 2.31 6.10 13.21
CA LEU A 96 2.05 6.29 11.78
C LEU A 96 2.07 4.93 11.08
N ARG A 97 0.98 4.58 10.41
CA ARG A 97 0.86 3.33 9.65
C ARG A 97 0.70 3.63 8.17
N VAL A 98 1.60 3.10 7.35
CA VAL A 98 1.57 3.30 5.89
C VAL A 98 1.49 1.96 5.15
N ASN A 99 0.67 1.92 4.11
CA ASN A 99 0.55 0.78 3.20
C ASN A 99 1.23 1.13 1.87
N VAL A 100 2.15 0.31 1.42
CA VAL A 100 2.93 0.61 0.23
C VAL A 100 3.04 -0.62 -0.68
N SER A 101 3.01 -0.41 -2.01
CA SER A 101 3.38 -1.49 -2.92
C SER A 101 4.87 -1.80 -2.80
N ARG A 102 5.26 -3.05 -3.08
CA ARG A 102 6.67 -3.46 -2.99
C ARG A 102 7.59 -2.55 -3.80
N VAL A 103 7.21 -2.26 -5.02
CA VAL A 103 7.99 -1.36 -5.89
C VAL A 103 8.12 0.04 -5.31
N ALA A 104 7.04 0.59 -4.74
CA ALA A 104 7.07 1.90 -4.07
C ALA A 104 7.87 1.86 -2.77
N ALA A 105 7.78 0.78 -2.00
CA ALA A 105 8.55 0.60 -0.76
C ALA A 105 10.05 0.68 -1.03
N MET A 106 10.54 -0.06 -2.03
CA MET A 106 11.97 -0.08 -2.39
C MET A 106 12.44 1.27 -2.94
N ARG A 107 11.60 1.96 -3.70
CA ARG A 107 11.98 3.22 -4.34
C ARG A 107 11.92 4.44 -3.41
N PHE A 108 10.88 4.55 -2.59
CA PHE A 108 10.59 5.78 -1.85
C PHE A 108 10.75 5.66 -0.34
N VAL A 109 10.54 4.46 0.22
CA VAL A 109 10.55 4.27 1.67
C VAL A 109 11.90 3.73 2.14
N ALA A 110 12.39 2.66 1.57
CA ALA A 110 13.64 2.03 1.99
C ALA A 110 14.83 3.01 2.04
N PRO A 111 15.05 3.90 1.05
CA PRO A 111 16.19 4.81 1.07
C PRO A 111 16.16 5.85 2.19
N ILE A 112 14.97 6.15 2.73
CA ILE A 112 14.78 7.23 3.71
C ILE A 112 14.58 6.73 5.14
N LEU A 113 14.40 5.42 5.37
CA LEU A 113 14.00 4.88 6.69
C LEU A 113 14.95 5.29 7.81
N ALA A 114 16.26 5.14 7.60
CA ALA A 114 17.25 5.46 8.64
C ALA A 114 17.24 6.95 8.99
N ASP A 115 17.26 7.81 7.98
CA ASP A 115 17.30 9.26 8.16
C ASP A 115 15.99 9.79 8.75
N PHE A 116 14.86 9.21 8.33
CA PHE A 116 13.57 9.54 8.91
C PHE A 116 13.50 9.19 10.40
N GLN A 117 13.95 7.99 10.77
CA GLN A 117 13.94 7.54 12.17
C GLN A 117 14.89 8.37 13.05
N HIS A 118 16.03 8.80 12.51
CA HIS A 118 16.94 9.71 13.21
C HIS A 118 16.34 11.12 13.38
N SER A 119 15.64 11.62 12.36
CA SER A 119 15.03 12.95 12.39
C SER A 119 13.80 13.03 13.27
N TYR A 120 13.06 11.90 13.38
CA TYR A 120 11.80 11.83 14.13
C TYR A 120 11.75 10.58 15.02
N PRO A 121 12.58 10.51 16.08
CA PRO A 121 12.69 9.32 16.94
C PRO A 121 11.39 9.01 17.71
N ASP A 122 10.53 9.99 17.90
CA ASP A 122 9.26 9.84 18.62
C ASP A 122 8.08 9.40 17.71
N ILE A 123 8.33 9.19 16.41
CA ILE A 123 7.35 8.60 15.48
C ILE A 123 7.52 7.09 15.43
N ALA A 124 6.51 6.35 15.88
CA ALA A 124 6.44 4.90 15.72
C ALA A 124 5.90 4.57 14.31
N LEU A 125 6.80 4.43 13.33
CA LEU A 125 6.44 4.14 11.94
C LEU A 125 6.22 2.64 11.72
N THR A 126 5.04 2.27 11.22
CA THR A 126 4.71 0.93 10.74
C THR A 126 4.55 0.96 9.23
N VAL A 127 5.38 0.22 8.49
CA VAL A 127 5.30 0.06 7.05
C VAL A 127 4.80 -1.33 6.72
N ILE A 128 3.66 -1.42 6.05
CA ILE A 128 3.11 -2.68 5.53
C ILE A 128 3.30 -2.70 4.02
N VAL A 129 4.05 -3.69 3.55
CA VAL A 129 4.32 -3.87 2.11
C VAL A 129 3.33 -4.89 1.56
N GLU A 130 2.45 -4.42 0.69
CA GLU A 130 1.39 -5.25 0.10
C GLU A 130 1.01 -4.72 -1.28
N ASP A 131 1.02 -5.60 -2.29
CA ASP A 131 0.69 -5.22 -3.67
C ASP A 131 -0.81 -5.39 -4.00
N ALA A 132 -1.57 -6.10 -3.17
CA ALA A 132 -3.02 -6.14 -3.28
C ALA A 132 -3.61 -4.74 -3.05
N LEU A 133 -4.71 -4.44 -3.75
CA LEU A 133 -5.47 -3.22 -3.50
C LEU A 133 -6.14 -3.34 -2.13
N THR A 134 -5.68 -2.54 -1.20
CA THR A 134 -6.21 -2.46 0.16
C THR A 134 -6.83 -1.08 0.34
N ASP A 135 -8.09 -1.04 0.75
CA ASP A 135 -8.71 0.18 1.23
C ASP A 135 -7.93 0.65 2.48
N ILE A 136 -7.31 1.84 2.38
CA ILE A 136 -6.48 2.36 3.48
C ILE A 136 -7.30 2.74 4.71
N VAL A 137 -8.58 3.06 4.54
CA VAL A 137 -9.47 3.41 5.64
C VAL A 137 -9.91 2.15 6.37
N GLU A 138 -10.33 1.11 5.64
CA GLU A 138 -10.68 -0.20 6.20
C GLU A 138 -9.46 -0.87 6.85
N GLY A 139 -8.30 -0.82 6.19
CA GLY A 139 -7.01 -1.33 6.67
C GLY A 139 -6.37 -0.48 7.78
N ARG A 140 -6.98 0.68 8.13
CA ARG A 140 -6.51 1.60 9.18
C ARG A 140 -5.10 2.10 8.95
N PHE A 141 -4.83 2.45 7.73
CA PHE A 141 -3.59 3.13 7.36
C PHE A 141 -3.80 4.64 7.33
N ASP A 142 -2.79 5.39 7.74
CA ASP A 142 -2.80 6.85 7.69
C ASP A 142 -2.51 7.36 6.27
N ALA A 143 -1.72 6.59 5.52
CA ALA A 143 -1.42 6.87 4.12
C ALA A 143 -1.08 5.60 3.34
N GLY A 144 -1.10 5.71 2.02
CA GLY A 144 -0.60 4.69 1.10
C GLY A 144 0.32 5.28 0.04
N ILE A 145 1.16 4.45 -0.60
CA ILE A 145 1.93 4.82 -1.79
C ILE A 145 1.64 3.83 -2.90
N ARG A 146 1.07 4.32 -4.02
CA ARG A 146 0.65 3.51 -5.17
C ARG A 146 0.90 4.26 -6.48
N LEU A 147 0.77 3.56 -7.60
CA LEU A 147 0.64 4.17 -8.91
C LEU A 147 -0.65 4.99 -9.01
N GLY A 148 -0.58 6.15 -9.68
CA GLY A 148 -1.69 7.11 -9.77
C GLY A 148 -2.97 6.58 -10.40
N GLU A 149 -2.88 5.56 -11.24
CA GLU A 149 -4.05 4.89 -11.85
C GLU A 149 -4.92 4.12 -10.86
N ARG A 150 -4.44 3.89 -9.64
CA ARG A 150 -5.07 3.08 -8.60
C ARG A 150 -5.54 3.88 -7.39
N LEU A 151 -5.67 5.21 -7.55
CA LEU A 151 -6.10 6.08 -6.46
C LEU A 151 -7.63 6.20 -6.41
N GLU A 152 -8.19 6.17 -5.22
CA GLU A 152 -9.59 6.42 -4.98
C GLU A 152 -9.89 7.93 -5.07
N LYS A 153 -11.12 8.26 -5.53
CA LYS A 153 -11.50 9.65 -5.86
C LYS A 153 -11.55 10.60 -4.66
N ASP A 154 -11.74 10.07 -3.45
CA ASP A 154 -11.94 10.87 -2.23
C ASP A 154 -10.65 11.02 -1.39
N MET A 155 -9.49 10.76 -1.99
CA MET A 155 -8.19 10.84 -1.34
C MET A 155 -7.43 12.10 -1.75
N VAL A 156 -6.64 12.63 -0.82
CA VAL A 156 -5.62 13.62 -1.14
C VAL A 156 -4.40 12.90 -1.70
N ALA A 157 -3.99 13.28 -2.90
CA ALA A 157 -2.85 12.67 -3.59
C ALA A 157 -1.67 13.63 -3.69
N VAL A 158 -0.51 13.16 -3.25
CA VAL A 158 0.76 13.89 -3.28
C VAL A 158 1.68 13.19 -4.28
N LYS A 159 2.04 13.87 -5.36
CA LYS A 159 2.89 13.31 -6.42
C LYS A 159 4.30 13.03 -5.89
N LEU A 160 4.83 11.82 -6.12
CA LEU A 160 6.17 11.40 -5.73
C LEU A 160 7.11 11.18 -6.92
N SER A 161 6.60 10.89 -8.11
CA SER A 161 7.42 10.74 -9.31
C SER A 161 6.73 11.33 -10.54
N ASP A 162 7.51 11.58 -11.58
CA ASP A 162 6.97 11.89 -12.89
C ASP A 162 6.31 10.65 -13.53
N GLU A 163 5.78 10.84 -14.76
CA GLU A 163 5.26 9.73 -15.55
C GLU A 163 6.32 8.63 -15.69
N LEU A 164 5.85 7.41 -15.64
CA LEU A 164 6.63 6.20 -15.84
C LEU A 164 6.33 5.60 -17.20
N GLN A 165 7.21 4.72 -17.65
CA GLN A 165 7.06 4.02 -18.91
C GLN A 165 7.32 2.53 -18.71
N MET A 166 6.63 1.68 -19.47
CA MET A 166 6.93 0.26 -19.50
C MET A 166 8.13 -0.03 -20.39
N ALA A 167 8.85 -1.11 -20.09
CA ALA A 167 9.96 -1.62 -20.89
C ALA A 167 9.80 -3.12 -21.10
N ALA A 168 9.80 -3.56 -22.36
CA ALA A 168 9.95 -4.96 -22.72
C ALA A 168 11.45 -5.26 -22.80
N VAL A 169 11.93 -6.23 -22.01
CA VAL A 169 13.35 -6.55 -21.86
C VAL A 169 13.61 -8.05 -21.88
N ALA A 170 14.81 -8.44 -22.34
CA ALA A 170 15.31 -9.80 -22.22
C ALA A 170 16.84 -9.81 -22.11
N ALA A 171 17.40 -10.88 -21.57
CA ALA A 171 18.84 -11.08 -21.59
C ALA A 171 19.37 -11.26 -23.02
N PRO A 172 20.61 -10.80 -23.35
CA PRO A 172 21.24 -11.03 -24.65
C PRO A 172 21.24 -12.52 -25.03
N ALA A 173 21.57 -13.40 -24.09
CA ALA A 173 21.59 -14.85 -24.29
C ALA A 173 20.23 -15.44 -24.69
N TYR A 174 19.13 -14.88 -24.19
CA TYR A 174 17.79 -15.28 -24.64
C TYR A 174 17.54 -14.93 -26.11
N LEU A 175 18.07 -13.81 -26.57
CA LEU A 175 17.86 -13.29 -27.92
C LEU A 175 18.76 -13.95 -28.96
N GLU A 176 19.82 -14.68 -28.55
CA GLU A 176 20.70 -15.42 -29.48
C GLU A 176 19.88 -16.39 -30.32
N GLY A 177 20.03 -16.26 -31.64
CA GLY A 177 19.29 -17.10 -32.63
C GLY A 177 17.79 -16.81 -32.73
N ARG A 178 17.29 -15.74 -32.09
CA ARG A 178 15.88 -15.29 -32.16
C ARG A 178 15.77 -13.91 -32.78
N SER A 179 14.68 -13.64 -33.47
CA SER A 179 14.36 -12.31 -33.97
C SER A 179 13.98 -11.39 -32.80
N ILE A 180 14.55 -10.17 -32.74
CA ILE A 180 14.14 -9.18 -31.74
C ILE A 180 12.75 -8.64 -32.12
N PRO A 181 11.75 -8.64 -31.19
CA PRO A 181 10.42 -8.11 -31.46
C PRO A 181 10.45 -6.64 -31.89
N ARG A 182 9.79 -6.32 -33.00
CA ARG A 182 9.62 -4.96 -33.53
C ARG A 182 8.19 -4.46 -33.46
N HIS A 183 7.26 -5.38 -33.31
CA HIS A 183 5.83 -5.13 -33.12
C HIS A 183 5.32 -5.93 -31.92
N PRO A 184 4.37 -5.43 -31.10
CA PRO A 184 3.84 -6.17 -29.95
C PRO A 184 3.33 -7.58 -30.26
N GLN A 185 2.78 -7.81 -31.45
CA GLN A 185 2.32 -9.13 -31.89
C GLN A 185 3.45 -10.14 -32.07
N ASP A 186 4.70 -9.70 -32.27
CA ASP A 186 5.85 -10.59 -32.40
C ASP A 186 6.11 -11.35 -31.09
N LEU A 187 5.63 -10.81 -29.96
CA LEU A 187 5.71 -11.46 -28.64
C LEU A 187 5.05 -12.84 -28.60
N HIS A 188 4.09 -13.12 -29.46
CA HIS A 188 3.48 -14.45 -29.57
C HIS A 188 4.47 -15.55 -30.04
N GLN A 189 5.60 -15.17 -30.62
CA GLN A 189 6.67 -16.07 -31.05
C GLN A 189 7.74 -16.26 -29.97
N HIS A 190 7.58 -15.61 -28.81
CA HIS A 190 8.54 -15.63 -27.72
C HIS A 190 7.94 -16.23 -26.44
N ARG A 191 8.83 -16.71 -25.57
CA ARG A 191 8.47 -17.01 -24.19
C ARG A 191 8.49 -15.71 -23.41
N CYS A 192 7.39 -15.39 -22.74
CA CYS A 192 7.27 -14.22 -21.90
C CYS A 192 7.07 -14.63 -20.43
N ILE A 193 7.50 -13.80 -19.52
CA ILE A 193 7.30 -13.97 -18.10
C ILE A 193 6.03 -13.22 -17.74
N ASN A 194 4.98 -13.93 -17.40
CA ASN A 194 3.68 -13.37 -17.08
C ASN A 194 3.67 -12.78 -15.66
N PHE A 195 3.06 -11.62 -15.50
CA PHE A 195 2.76 -11.06 -14.20
C PHE A 195 1.30 -11.37 -13.81
N GLN A 196 1.11 -11.83 -12.57
CA GLN A 196 -0.21 -12.03 -11.99
C GLN A 196 -0.42 -11.05 -10.84
N TRP A 197 -1.57 -10.38 -10.85
CA TRP A 197 -1.91 -9.49 -9.74
C TRP A 197 -2.09 -10.29 -8.44
N PRO A 198 -1.55 -9.81 -7.29
CA PRO A 198 -1.77 -10.43 -5.99
C PRO A 198 -3.26 -10.53 -5.64
N GLY A 199 -3.62 -11.57 -4.86
CA GLY A 199 -5.00 -11.82 -4.48
C GLY A 199 -5.76 -12.74 -5.44
N GLY A 200 -5.08 -13.45 -6.34
CA GLY A 200 -5.70 -14.40 -7.28
C GLY A 200 -6.33 -13.71 -8.49
N GLY A 201 -5.89 -12.48 -8.79
CA GLY A 201 -6.30 -11.74 -9.98
C GLY A 201 -5.87 -12.37 -11.30
N ASP A 202 -6.37 -11.80 -12.39
CA ASP A 202 -6.02 -12.23 -13.74
C ASP A 202 -4.54 -11.98 -14.06
N ILE A 203 -4.01 -12.75 -15.04
CA ILE A 203 -2.71 -12.49 -15.63
C ILE A 203 -2.78 -11.14 -16.34
N TYR A 204 -1.79 -10.28 -16.06
CA TYR A 204 -1.70 -8.96 -16.68
C TYR A 204 -1.50 -9.08 -18.18
N ARG A 205 -2.40 -8.49 -18.95
CA ARG A 205 -2.26 -8.33 -20.40
C ARG A 205 -1.34 -7.15 -20.66
N TRP A 206 -0.32 -7.35 -21.46
CA TRP A 206 0.66 -6.31 -21.74
C TRP A 206 0.06 -5.22 -22.63
N GLU A 207 0.08 -4.00 -22.16
CA GLU A 207 -0.48 -2.84 -22.82
C GLU A 207 0.59 -2.11 -23.64
N PHE A 208 0.29 -1.84 -24.89
CA PHE A 208 1.16 -1.14 -25.81
C PHE A 208 0.39 0.00 -26.48
N THR A 209 1.04 1.16 -26.66
CA THR A 209 0.43 2.32 -27.29
C THR A 209 1.40 2.97 -28.25
N ARG A 210 0.95 3.26 -29.47
CA ARG A 210 1.73 4.05 -30.45
C ARG A 210 0.81 5.02 -31.17
N GLY A 211 0.95 6.30 -30.87
CA GLY A 211 0.05 7.35 -31.36
C GLY A 211 -1.39 7.11 -30.90
N LYS A 212 -2.32 6.88 -31.82
CA LYS A 212 -3.73 6.59 -31.50
C LYS A 212 -4.05 5.08 -31.42
N ARG A 213 -3.06 4.23 -31.58
CA ARG A 213 -3.25 2.75 -31.54
C ARG A 213 -2.88 2.24 -30.17
N SER A 214 -3.83 1.58 -29.52
CA SER A 214 -3.62 0.83 -28.27
C SER A 214 -3.84 -0.65 -28.53
N LEU A 215 -3.00 -1.50 -27.97
CA LEU A 215 -3.03 -2.96 -28.11
C LEU A 215 -2.86 -3.57 -26.73
N GLU A 216 -3.66 -4.58 -26.43
CA GLU A 216 -3.48 -5.46 -25.27
C GLU A 216 -3.09 -6.84 -25.76
N ILE A 217 -1.95 -7.34 -25.32
CA ILE A 217 -1.40 -8.63 -25.74
C ILE A 217 -1.43 -9.62 -24.58
N ALA A 218 -2.16 -10.70 -24.75
CA ALA A 218 -2.00 -11.88 -23.92
C ALA A 218 -0.76 -12.63 -24.41
N VAL A 219 0.34 -12.52 -23.69
CA VAL A 219 1.61 -13.12 -24.10
C VAL A 219 1.69 -14.60 -23.75
N ASN A 220 2.51 -15.34 -24.50
CA ASN A 220 2.76 -16.76 -24.28
C ASN A 220 3.89 -16.98 -23.26
N GLY A 221 3.68 -17.86 -22.30
CA GLY A 221 4.71 -18.26 -21.34
C GLY A 221 4.12 -19.02 -20.17
N ASN A 222 4.83 -20.05 -19.72
CA ASN A 222 4.39 -20.91 -18.61
C ASN A 222 4.89 -20.41 -17.24
N LEU A 223 5.72 -19.36 -17.22
CA LEU A 223 6.22 -18.75 -16.00
C LEU A 223 5.31 -17.58 -15.61
N ILE A 224 4.65 -17.72 -14.47
CA ILE A 224 3.72 -16.73 -13.91
C ILE A 224 4.26 -16.30 -12.56
N ILE A 225 4.50 -15.03 -12.38
CA ILE A 225 5.14 -14.45 -11.19
C ILE A 225 4.34 -13.21 -10.74
N ASN A 226 4.27 -12.96 -9.45
CA ASN A 226 3.64 -11.78 -8.86
C ASN A 226 4.64 -10.86 -8.12
N ASP A 227 5.93 -11.08 -8.33
CA ASP A 227 7.02 -10.29 -7.76
C ASP A 227 7.97 -9.80 -8.86
N THR A 228 8.16 -8.49 -8.93
CA THR A 228 8.91 -7.87 -10.03
C THR A 228 10.42 -8.12 -9.95
N GLU A 229 10.99 -8.27 -8.76
CA GLU A 229 12.41 -8.59 -8.61
C GLU A 229 12.72 -10.01 -9.06
N LEU A 230 11.82 -10.95 -8.72
CA LEU A 230 11.92 -12.32 -9.21
C LEU A 230 11.77 -12.39 -10.73
N MET A 231 10.90 -11.56 -11.33
CA MET A 231 10.77 -11.46 -12.80
C MET A 231 12.06 -10.92 -13.43
N ILE A 232 12.70 -9.92 -12.82
CA ILE A 232 13.98 -9.38 -13.29
C ILE A 232 15.06 -10.47 -13.25
N GLY A 233 15.15 -11.20 -12.15
CA GLY A 233 16.08 -12.34 -12.02
C GLY A 233 15.86 -13.39 -13.13
N ALA A 234 14.62 -13.81 -13.31
CA ALA A 234 14.27 -14.77 -14.36
C ALA A 234 14.60 -14.27 -15.79
N ALA A 235 14.38 -12.96 -16.06
CA ALA A 235 14.74 -12.36 -17.34
C ALA A 235 16.25 -12.34 -17.56
N LEU A 236 17.04 -12.02 -16.54
CA LEU A 236 18.50 -12.03 -16.57
C LEU A 236 19.07 -13.43 -16.83
N ASP A 237 18.44 -14.46 -16.29
CA ASP A 237 18.79 -15.86 -16.48
C ASP A 237 18.27 -16.42 -17.83
N GLY A 238 17.68 -15.60 -18.68
CA GLY A 238 17.22 -15.98 -20.02
C GLY A 238 15.94 -16.83 -20.05
N ALA A 239 15.11 -16.77 -19.00
CA ALA A 239 13.84 -17.50 -18.96
C ALA A 239 12.86 -17.03 -20.06
N GLY A 240 12.92 -15.73 -20.42
CA GLY A 240 12.04 -15.13 -21.42
C GLY A 240 12.11 -13.61 -21.44
N ILE A 241 11.12 -13.02 -22.10
CA ILE A 241 10.91 -11.57 -22.14
C ILE A 241 10.11 -11.17 -20.90
N ALA A 242 10.55 -10.13 -20.19
CA ALA A 242 9.83 -9.48 -19.11
C ALA A 242 9.30 -8.12 -19.56
N TYR A 243 8.20 -7.67 -18.93
CA TYR A 243 7.59 -6.36 -19.16
C TYR A 243 7.48 -5.63 -17.83
N MET A 244 8.31 -4.61 -17.65
CA MET A 244 8.61 -4.00 -16.37
C MET A 244 8.47 -2.48 -16.45
N ILE A 245 8.37 -1.82 -15.32
CA ILE A 245 8.54 -0.36 -15.27
C ILE A 245 10.01 -0.06 -15.57
N ASP A 246 10.26 0.86 -16.49
CA ASP A 246 11.58 1.12 -17.08
C ASP A 246 12.68 1.38 -16.06
N TYR A 247 12.42 2.21 -15.04
CA TYR A 247 13.44 2.54 -14.03
C TYR A 247 13.96 1.32 -13.24
N GLN A 248 13.17 0.23 -13.12
CA GLN A 248 13.59 -0.98 -12.41
C GLN A 248 14.68 -1.74 -13.20
N VAL A 249 14.67 -1.61 -14.51
CA VAL A 249 15.58 -2.34 -15.40
C VAL A 249 16.61 -1.43 -16.08
N GLN A 250 16.48 -0.12 -15.97
CA GLN A 250 17.37 0.83 -16.61
C GLN A 250 18.87 0.61 -16.28
N PRO A 251 19.27 0.39 -15.00
CA PRO A 251 20.68 0.10 -14.69
C PRO A 251 21.18 -1.20 -15.33
N LEU A 252 20.29 -2.17 -15.53
CA LEU A 252 20.65 -3.45 -16.16
C LEU A 252 20.75 -3.33 -17.68
N ILE A 253 19.98 -2.42 -18.28
CA ILE A 253 20.07 -2.08 -19.69
C ILE A 253 21.39 -1.34 -19.96
N GLU A 254 21.71 -0.34 -19.15
CA GLU A 254 22.98 0.42 -19.24
C GLU A 254 24.21 -0.47 -19.06
N ALA A 255 24.12 -1.46 -18.17
CA ALA A 255 25.17 -2.46 -17.97
C ALA A 255 25.20 -3.54 -19.07
N GLY A 256 24.32 -3.49 -20.09
CA GLY A 256 24.23 -4.48 -21.18
C GLY A 256 23.75 -5.86 -20.75
N ARG A 257 23.22 -6.00 -19.52
CA ARG A 257 22.70 -7.26 -19.00
C ARG A 257 21.30 -7.57 -19.50
N LEU A 258 20.53 -6.53 -19.86
CA LEU A 258 19.24 -6.63 -20.51
C LEU A 258 19.21 -5.78 -21.77
N VAL A 259 18.50 -6.23 -22.78
CA VAL A 259 18.25 -5.51 -24.03
C VAL A 259 16.78 -5.06 -24.02
N ARG A 260 16.55 -3.75 -24.18
CA ARG A 260 15.22 -3.16 -24.34
C ARG A 260 14.81 -3.15 -25.81
N PHE A 261 13.52 -3.40 -26.06
CA PHE A 261 12.91 -3.31 -27.38
C PHE A 261 11.46 -2.85 -27.29
N LEU A 262 10.78 -2.63 -28.39
CA LEU A 262 9.42 -2.09 -28.49
C LEU A 262 9.24 -0.70 -27.86
N GLU A 263 10.30 0.08 -27.68
CA GLU A 263 10.23 1.46 -27.11
C GLU A 263 9.18 2.37 -27.76
N PRO A 264 9.01 2.38 -29.10
CA PRO A 264 7.98 3.23 -29.74
C PRO A 264 6.54 2.83 -29.40
N TRP A 265 6.37 1.67 -28.74
CA TRP A 265 5.08 1.12 -28.31
C TRP A 265 4.86 1.17 -26.79
N SER A 266 5.88 1.54 -26.04
CA SER A 266 5.82 1.57 -24.58
C SER A 266 4.89 2.70 -24.11
N PRO A 267 3.79 2.40 -23.38
CA PRO A 267 2.89 3.42 -22.88
C PRO A 267 3.55 4.21 -21.74
N ARG A 268 3.16 5.48 -21.63
CA ARG A 268 3.42 6.27 -20.43
C ARG A 268 2.18 6.28 -19.55
N PHE A 269 2.39 6.29 -18.25
CA PHE A 269 1.32 6.27 -17.27
C PHE A 269 1.70 7.11 -16.05
N PRO A 270 0.70 7.55 -15.24
CA PRO A 270 0.96 8.33 -14.04
C PRO A 270 1.92 7.61 -13.10
N GLY A 271 2.87 8.35 -12.57
CA GLY A 271 3.86 7.84 -11.63
C GLY A 271 3.27 7.49 -10.27
N PHE A 272 4.12 7.44 -9.27
CA PHE A 272 3.72 7.14 -7.90
C PHE A 272 3.19 8.36 -7.16
N TYR A 273 2.20 8.11 -6.32
CA TYR A 273 1.60 9.08 -5.43
C TYR A 273 1.55 8.51 -4.01
N LEU A 274 1.85 9.37 -3.05
CA LEU A 274 1.42 9.16 -1.68
C LEU A 274 -0.02 9.67 -1.57
N TYR A 275 -0.91 8.90 -0.99
CA TYR A 275 -2.31 9.27 -0.83
C TYR A 275 -2.77 9.01 0.60
N HIS A 276 -3.68 9.85 1.08
CA HIS A 276 -4.25 9.74 2.41
C HIS A 276 -5.70 10.24 2.40
N PRO A 277 -6.53 9.82 3.37
CA PRO A 277 -7.89 10.32 3.49
C PRO A 277 -7.92 11.84 3.59
N SER A 278 -8.85 12.49 2.86
CA SER A 278 -9.08 13.92 2.98
C SER A 278 -9.56 14.24 4.39
N ARG A 279 -8.69 14.75 5.23
CA ARG A 279 -8.99 15.24 6.58
C ARG A 279 -8.72 16.74 6.61
N ARG A 280 -9.53 17.47 7.33
CA ARG A 280 -9.30 18.93 7.53
C ARG A 280 -7.90 19.22 8.09
N HIS A 281 -7.37 18.29 8.90
CA HIS A 281 -6.06 18.41 9.53
C HIS A 281 -5.25 17.11 9.31
N VAL A 282 -4.07 17.25 8.72
CA VAL A 282 -3.10 16.17 8.54
C VAL A 282 -2.32 16.03 9.85
N PRO A 283 -2.30 14.86 10.51
CA PRO A 283 -1.54 14.65 11.74
C PRO A 283 -0.06 15.02 11.57
N PRO A 284 0.61 15.59 12.59
CA PRO A 284 2.01 16.02 12.48
C PRO A 284 2.97 14.93 12.04
N ALA A 285 2.80 13.69 12.52
CA ALA A 285 3.60 12.54 12.10
C ALA A 285 3.43 12.22 10.61
N LEU A 286 2.19 12.27 10.09
CA LEU A 286 1.92 12.05 8.67
C LEU A 286 2.48 13.19 7.82
N ARG A 287 2.37 14.44 8.24
CA ARG A 287 2.95 15.59 7.55
C ARG A 287 4.47 15.46 7.46
N ALA A 288 5.13 15.14 8.57
CA ALA A 288 6.57 14.91 8.60
C ALA A 288 6.99 13.81 7.61
N PHE A 289 6.22 12.72 7.55
CA PHE A 289 6.49 11.62 6.61
C PHE A 289 6.30 12.05 5.15
N ILE A 290 5.20 12.75 4.83
CA ILE A 290 4.94 13.27 3.48
C ILE A 290 6.10 14.15 3.03
N ASP A 291 6.49 15.14 3.83
CA ASP A 291 7.56 16.09 3.50
C ASP A 291 8.90 15.37 3.30
N PHE A 292 9.16 14.36 4.14
CA PHE A 292 10.41 13.59 4.08
C PHE A 292 10.49 12.70 2.83
N VAL A 293 9.41 11.99 2.50
CA VAL A 293 9.32 11.17 1.28
C VAL A 293 9.43 12.04 0.03
N GLN A 294 8.73 13.21 0.00
CA GLN A 294 8.83 14.14 -1.14
C GLN A 294 10.24 14.69 -1.33
N LYS A 295 10.95 14.98 -0.25
CA LYS A 295 12.34 15.45 -0.31
C LYS A 295 13.27 14.36 -0.86
N GLY A 296 13.11 13.13 -0.37
CA GLY A 296 13.88 11.97 -0.84
C GLY A 296 13.58 11.58 -2.30
N SER A 297 12.35 11.80 -2.77
CA SER A 297 11.95 11.47 -4.15
C SER A 297 12.52 12.41 -5.22
N ARG A 298 13.09 13.56 -4.82
CA ARG A 298 13.69 14.57 -5.72
C ARG A 298 15.21 14.42 -5.88
N GLN A 299 15.81 13.50 -5.14
CA GLN A 299 17.23 13.13 -5.25
C GLN A 299 17.38 11.90 -6.15
#